data_17d3e4ba5f0c5afd770da6ef10ab6245
#
_entry.id   17d3e4ba5f0c5afd770da6ef10ab6245
#
_cell.length_a   1.000
_cell.length_b   1.000
_cell.length_c   1.000
_cell.angle_alpha   90.00
_cell.angle_beta   90.00
_cell.angle_gamma   90.00
#
_symmetry.space_group_name_H-M   'P 1'
#
loop_
_entity.id
_entity.type
_entity.pdbx_description
1 polymer ?
#
loop_
_entity_poly.entity_id
_entity_poly.type
_entity_poly.pdbx_seq_one_letter_code
_entity_poly.pdbx_strand_id
1 'polypeptide(L)'
;TLSRGAWLAAIAGCGIVLGNYFHLYNRLKFLFQKHRLASFITTICIFLLVTGTLIGIYQLKKESADGRRLIWKVSTTLVASHPATGVGFGHFAGAYGEAQAAYFSATERSAGEELVADAPETAFNEFVQITTETGIIGLLLFLTIIFWAFKTARHLDNKVAAGVTGSLAAFLVFACFSYPFSVLPLLILFALLLAQ
;
A
#
# COMPACT_ATOMS: atom_id res chain seq x y z
N THR A 1 2.52 -13.77 -13.16
CA THR A 1 3.17 -13.41 -11.87
C THR A 1 2.13 -13.26 -10.78
N LEU A 2 2.15 -14.13 -9.77
CA LEU A 2 1.24 -14.07 -8.61
C LEU A 2 1.70 -12.93 -7.68
N SER A 3 1.26 -11.71 -7.96
CA SER A 3 1.50 -10.56 -7.09
C SER A 3 0.62 -10.67 -5.84
N ARG A 4 1.23 -10.85 -4.67
CA ARG A 4 0.51 -10.91 -3.37
C ARG A 4 -0.21 -9.59 -3.07
N GLY A 5 0.38 -8.46 -3.45
CA GLY A 5 -0.26 -7.16 -3.32
C GLY A 5 -1.57 -7.08 -4.09
N ALA A 6 -1.65 -7.68 -5.29
CA ALA A 6 -2.88 -7.72 -6.07
C ALA A 6 -3.97 -8.57 -5.40
N TRP A 7 -3.64 -9.71 -4.78
CA TRP A 7 -4.61 -10.50 -4.03
C TRP A 7 -5.14 -9.78 -2.80
N LEU A 8 -4.26 -9.12 -2.03
CA LEU A 8 -4.67 -8.30 -0.88
C LEU A 8 -5.57 -7.15 -1.32
N ALA A 9 -5.22 -6.48 -2.41
CA ALA A 9 -6.05 -5.41 -2.99
C ALA A 9 -7.42 -5.90 -3.42
N ALA A 10 -7.49 -7.04 -4.12
CA ALA A 10 -8.75 -7.65 -4.54
C ALA A 10 -9.63 -8.03 -3.33
N ILE A 11 -9.05 -8.67 -2.32
CA ILE A 11 -9.77 -9.02 -1.09
C ILE A 11 -10.31 -7.78 -0.39
N ALA A 12 -9.50 -6.72 -0.25
CA ALA A 12 -9.92 -5.47 0.39
C ALA A 12 -11.06 -4.80 -0.39
N GLY A 13 -10.92 -4.63 -1.71
CA GLY A 13 -11.94 -4.02 -2.54
C GLY A 13 -13.24 -4.81 -2.59
N CYS A 14 -13.16 -6.12 -2.88
CA CYS A 14 -14.33 -6.99 -2.88
C CYS A 14 -14.98 -7.05 -1.50
N GLY A 15 -14.19 -7.08 -0.42
CA GLY A 15 -14.69 -7.07 0.95
C GLY A 15 -15.53 -5.83 1.27
N ILE A 16 -15.11 -4.64 0.81
CA ILE A 16 -15.89 -3.40 0.97
C ILE A 16 -17.16 -3.45 0.16
N VAL A 17 -17.12 -3.86 -1.11
CA VAL A 17 -18.30 -3.95 -1.98
C VAL A 17 -19.33 -4.93 -1.40
N LEU A 18 -18.88 -6.16 -1.08
CA LEU A 18 -19.75 -7.19 -0.51
C LEU A 18 -20.26 -6.80 0.88
N GLY A 19 -19.40 -6.15 1.70
CA GLY A 19 -19.76 -5.64 3.01
C GLY A 19 -20.94 -4.66 2.96
N ASN A 20 -20.91 -3.75 2.00
CA ASN A 20 -21.98 -2.81 1.75
C ASN A 20 -23.23 -3.49 1.15
N TYR A 21 -23.04 -4.37 0.16
CA TYR A 21 -24.13 -5.05 -0.53
C TYR A 21 -24.97 -5.93 0.43
N PHE A 22 -24.31 -6.72 1.28
CA PHE A 22 -24.98 -7.62 2.23
C PHE A 22 -25.29 -6.98 3.56
N HIS A 23 -25.06 -5.66 3.73
CA HIS A 23 -25.20 -4.95 5.00
C HIS A 23 -24.48 -5.68 6.16
N LEU A 24 -23.31 -6.23 5.87
CA LEU A 24 -22.53 -7.07 6.80
C LEU A 24 -22.24 -6.36 8.12
N TYR A 25 -22.01 -5.04 8.08
CA TYR A 25 -21.80 -4.25 9.29
C TYR A 25 -22.96 -4.38 10.28
N ASN A 26 -24.19 -4.23 9.81
CA ASN A 26 -25.40 -4.31 10.66
C ASN A 26 -25.64 -5.73 11.17
N ARG A 27 -25.40 -6.75 10.33
CA ARG A 27 -25.51 -8.16 10.71
C ARG A 27 -24.45 -8.55 11.74
N LEU A 28 -23.20 -8.15 11.52
CA LEU A 28 -22.11 -8.40 12.46
C LEU A 28 -22.36 -7.69 13.80
N LYS A 29 -22.76 -6.41 13.78
CA LYS A 29 -23.10 -5.66 14.99
C LYS A 29 -24.16 -6.38 15.81
N PHE A 30 -25.22 -6.89 15.17
CA PHE A 30 -26.28 -7.65 15.83
C PHE A 30 -25.76 -8.97 16.44
N LEU A 31 -24.91 -9.72 15.70
CA LEU A 31 -24.31 -10.97 16.18
C LEU A 31 -23.36 -10.71 17.37
N PHE A 32 -22.54 -9.66 17.29
CA PHE A 32 -21.64 -9.26 18.37
C PHE A 32 -22.41 -8.87 19.65
N GLN A 33 -23.56 -8.22 19.52
CA GLN A 33 -24.37 -7.86 20.65
C GLN A 33 -25.07 -9.07 21.28
N LYS A 34 -25.51 -10.03 20.46
CA LYS A 34 -26.27 -11.22 20.93
C LYS A 34 -25.36 -12.29 21.53
N HIS A 35 -24.14 -12.49 21.02
CA HIS A 35 -23.22 -13.56 21.42
C HIS A 35 -21.81 -13.03 21.69
N ARG A 36 -21.65 -12.16 22.70
CA ARG A 36 -20.37 -11.46 22.97
C ARG A 36 -19.16 -12.40 23.10
N LEU A 37 -19.31 -13.49 23.86
CA LEU A 37 -18.21 -14.44 24.07
C LEU A 37 -17.84 -15.19 22.78
N ALA A 38 -18.82 -15.72 22.06
CA ALA A 38 -18.57 -16.40 20.79
C ALA A 38 -17.93 -15.46 19.74
N SER A 39 -18.42 -14.22 19.66
CA SER A 39 -17.85 -13.20 18.77
C SER A 39 -16.41 -12.85 19.14
N PHE A 40 -16.09 -12.73 20.42
CA PHE A 40 -14.74 -12.47 20.90
C PHE A 40 -13.79 -13.62 20.52
N ILE A 41 -14.19 -14.87 20.76
CA ILE A 41 -13.41 -16.06 20.39
C ILE A 41 -13.22 -16.12 18.86
N THR A 42 -14.27 -15.90 18.08
CA THR A 42 -14.20 -15.91 16.61
C THR A 42 -13.23 -14.83 16.10
N THR A 43 -13.26 -13.64 16.68
CA THR A 43 -12.33 -12.54 16.31
C THR A 43 -10.88 -12.92 16.62
N ILE A 44 -10.62 -13.52 17.77
CA ILE A 44 -9.27 -14.01 18.13
C ILE A 44 -8.83 -15.11 17.17
N CYS A 45 -9.68 -16.10 16.87
CA CYS A 45 -9.34 -17.17 15.92
C CYS A 45 -9.02 -16.62 14.52
N ILE A 46 -9.81 -15.68 14.02
CA ILE A 46 -9.54 -15.02 12.73
C ILE A 46 -8.22 -14.26 12.79
N PHE A 47 -7.97 -13.51 13.87
CA PHE A 47 -6.72 -12.76 14.05
C PHE A 47 -5.50 -13.70 14.05
N LEU A 48 -5.56 -14.80 14.81
CA LEU A 48 -4.48 -15.80 14.86
C LEU A 48 -4.25 -16.47 13.50
N LEU A 49 -5.32 -16.80 12.79
CA LEU A 49 -5.25 -17.41 11.46
C LEU A 49 -4.63 -16.45 10.44
N VAL A 50 -5.06 -15.19 10.44
CA VAL A 50 -4.49 -14.15 9.56
C VAL A 50 -3.02 -13.92 9.90
N THR A 51 -2.67 -13.78 11.18
CA THR A 51 -1.29 -13.57 11.62
C THR A 51 -0.39 -14.76 11.26
N GLY A 52 -0.85 -15.99 11.51
CA GLY A 52 -0.14 -17.21 11.13
C GLY A 52 0.09 -17.33 9.61
N THR A 53 -0.93 -16.99 8.82
CA THR A 53 -0.83 -16.96 7.36
C THR A 53 0.18 -15.91 6.88
N LEU A 54 0.16 -14.70 7.45
CA LEU A 54 1.10 -13.63 7.11
C LEU A 54 2.54 -14.02 7.45
N ILE A 55 2.77 -14.63 8.61
CA ILE A 55 4.10 -15.14 9.00
C ILE A 55 4.56 -16.23 8.03
N GLY A 56 3.71 -17.20 7.69
CA GLY A 56 4.02 -18.26 6.72
C GLY A 56 4.38 -17.69 5.35
N ILE A 57 3.61 -16.73 4.86
CA ILE A 57 3.88 -16.05 3.58
C ILE A 57 5.20 -15.25 3.63
N TYR A 58 5.52 -14.63 4.76
CA TYR A 58 6.79 -13.91 4.94
C TYR A 58 7.97 -14.86 4.83
N GLN A 59 7.93 -16.00 5.53
CA GLN A 59 8.99 -17.00 5.51
C GLN A 59 9.28 -17.56 4.11
N LEU A 60 8.23 -17.75 3.30
CA LEU A 60 8.35 -18.32 1.95
C LEU A 60 9.06 -17.42 0.94
N LYS A 61 9.14 -16.08 1.19
CA LYS A 61 9.80 -15.11 0.27
C LYS A 61 10.52 -14.01 1.05
N LYS A 62 11.31 -14.41 2.01
CA LYS A 62 12.07 -13.52 2.88
C LYS A 62 12.94 -12.55 2.09
N GLU A 63 13.69 -13.01 1.10
CA GLU A 63 14.59 -12.18 0.28
C GLU A 63 13.86 -11.01 -0.40
N SER A 64 12.67 -11.27 -0.99
CA SER A 64 11.88 -10.19 -1.61
C SER A 64 11.33 -9.18 -0.60
N ALA A 65 11.08 -9.58 0.64
CA ALA A 65 10.63 -8.68 1.70
C ALA A 65 11.82 -7.87 2.25
N ASP A 66 12.96 -8.50 2.43
CA ASP A 66 14.18 -7.86 2.91
C ASP A 66 14.73 -6.86 1.88
N GLY A 67 14.67 -7.18 0.58
CA GLY A 67 15.02 -6.24 -0.50
C GLY A 67 14.15 -4.96 -0.46
N ARG A 68 12.82 -5.10 -0.31
CA ARG A 68 11.93 -3.93 -0.18
C ARG A 68 12.23 -3.12 1.09
N ARG A 69 12.54 -3.81 2.19
CA ARG A 69 12.92 -3.14 3.44
C ARG A 69 14.19 -2.31 3.27
N LEU A 70 15.19 -2.83 2.55
CA LEU A 70 16.38 -2.08 2.22
C LEU A 70 16.05 -0.86 1.34
N ILE A 71 15.23 -1.05 0.29
CA ILE A 71 14.77 0.05 -0.58
C ILE A 71 14.14 1.16 0.26
N TRP A 72 13.20 0.84 1.15
CA TRP A 72 12.54 1.84 1.97
C TRP A 72 13.49 2.50 2.97
N LYS A 73 14.43 1.74 3.56
CA LYS A 73 15.45 2.26 4.47
C LYS A 73 16.35 3.30 3.78
N VAL A 74 16.84 3.00 2.58
CA VAL A 74 17.64 3.95 1.79
C VAL A 74 16.78 5.13 1.32
N SER A 75 15.53 4.90 0.89
CA SER A 75 14.62 5.99 0.49
C SER A 75 14.36 6.98 1.64
N THR A 76 14.33 6.54 2.90
CA THR A 76 14.17 7.46 4.03
C THR A 76 15.32 8.44 4.19
N THR A 77 16.54 8.10 3.77
CA THR A 77 17.68 9.03 3.78
C THR A 77 17.51 10.13 2.73
N LEU A 78 16.95 9.78 1.55
CA LEU A 78 16.62 10.74 0.50
C LEU A 78 15.51 11.71 0.94
N VAL A 79 14.47 11.18 1.59
CA VAL A 79 13.39 12.03 2.16
C VAL A 79 13.96 12.95 3.23
N ALA A 80 14.88 12.48 4.08
CA ALA A 80 15.51 13.29 5.12
C ALA A 80 16.39 14.41 4.54
N SER A 81 17.06 14.18 3.40
CA SER A 81 17.88 15.20 2.74
C SER A 81 17.06 16.22 1.94
N HIS A 82 15.88 15.84 1.41
CA HIS A 82 14.99 16.69 0.63
C HIS A 82 13.54 16.60 1.12
N PRO A 83 13.23 17.02 2.36
CA PRO A 83 11.95 16.71 2.99
C PRO A 83 10.75 17.43 2.35
N ALA A 84 10.93 18.63 1.83
CA ALA A 84 9.82 19.42 1.31
C ALA A 84 9.44 19.06 -0.13
N THR A 85 10.42 18.99 -1.03
CA THR A 85 10.21 18.89 -2.49
C THR A 85 10.68 17.57 -3.08
N GLY A 86 11.33 16.70 -2.30
CA GLY A 86 11.91 15.46 -2.78
C GLY A 86 13.09 15.66 -3.73
N VAL A 87 13.50 14.59 -4.38
CA VAL A 87 14.63 14.56 -5.32
C VAL A 87 14.24 14.94 -6.76
N GLY A 88 12.95 15.16 -7.01
CA GLY A 88 12.38 15.46 -8.31
C GLY A 88 11.57 14.30 -8.88
N PHE A 89 10.46 14.62 -9.55
CA PHE A 89 9.59 13.64 -10.17
C PHE A 89 10.31 12.83 -11.24
N GLY A 90 10.18 11.49 -11.20
CA GLY A 90 10.83 10.57 -12.13
C GLY A 90 12.33 10.37 -11.88
N HIS A 91 12.90 10.90 -10.81
CA HIS A 91 14.33 10.78 -10.50
C HIS A 91 14.64 9.71 -9.44
N PHE A 92 13.65 8.92 -9.04
CA PHE A 92 13.81 7.91 -7.98
C PHE A 92 15.00 6.98 -8.24
N ALA A 93 15.09 6.34 -9.40
CA ALA A 93 16.10 5.33 -9.69
C ALA A 93 17.54 5.87 -9.58
N GLY A 94 17.81 7.06 -10.14
CA GLY A 94 19.13 7.69 -10.08
C GLY A 94 19.51 8.09 -8.67
N ALA A 95 18.62 8.84 -8.00
CA ALA A 95 18.87 9.29 -6.63
C ALA A 95 19.00 8.12 -5.64
N TYR A 96 18.17 7.05 -5.83
CA TYR A 96 18.29 5.84 -5.03
C TYR A 96 19.63 5.15 -5.20
N GLY A 97 20.13 5.00 -6.43
CA GLY A 97 21.43 4.37 -6.70
C GLY A 97 22.57 5.11 -6.01
N GLU A 98 22.60 6.44 -6.06
CA GLU A 98 23.60 7.27 -5.36
C GLU A 98 23.49 7.12 -3.83
N ALA A 99 22.27 7.17 -3.29
CA ALA A 99 22.02 7.02 -1.86
C ALA A 99 22.39 5.61 -1.36
N GLN A 100 22.11 4.56 -2.15
CA GLN A 100 22.47 3.18 -1.83
C GLN A 100 24.00 3.03 -1.80
N ALA A 101 24.72 3.59 -2.77
CA ALA A 101 26.18 3.57 -2.78
C ALA A 101 26.77 4.29 -1.56
N ALA A 102 26.22 5.46 -1.20
CA ALA A 102 26.61 6.19 0.00
C ALA A 102 26.30 5.40 1.29
N TYR A 103 25.13 4.76 1.36
CA TYR A 103 24.72 3.92 2.49
C TYR A 103 25.71 2.79 2.74
N PHE A 104 26.07 2.03 1.69
CA PHE A 104 27.04 0.93 1.82
C PHE A 104 28.49 1.39 2.02
N SER A 105 28.82 2.64 1.70
CA SER A 105 30.13 3.21 1.99
C SER A 105 30.29 3.66 3.44
N ALA A 106 29.19 4.11 4.07
CA ALA A 106 29.18 4.72 5.40
C ALA A 106 28.87 3.74 6.54
N THR A 107 28.25 2.59 6.24
CA THR A 107 27.77 1.63 7.24
C THR A 107 28.60 0.35 7.18
N GLU A 108 28.92 -0.26 8.34
CA GLU A 108 29.45 -1.62 8.36
C GLU A 108 28.49 -2.54 7.62
N ARG A 109 29.02 -3.23 6.60
CA ARG A 109 28.23 -4.01 5.65
C ARG A 109 27.56 -5.18 6.34
N SER A 110 26.22 -5.19 6.32
CA SER A 110 25.45 -6.38 6.65
C SER A 110 25.45 -7.30 5.44
N ALA A 111 26.06 -8.47 5.53
CA ALA A 111 26.07 -9.47 4.45
C ALA A 111 24.66 -9.80 3.93
N GLY A 112 23.62 -9.70 4.79
CA GLY A 112 22.24 -9.90 4.40
C GLY A 112 21.65 -8.78 3.56
N GLU A 113 22.06 -7.52 3.76
CA GLU A 113 21.61 -6.38 2.97
C GLU A 113 22.32 -6.33 1.60
N GLU A 114 23.59 -6.69 1.54
CA GLU A 114 24.32 -6.79 0.26
C GLU A 114 23.72 -7.84 -0.67
N LEU A 115 23.27 -8.97 -0.10
CA LEU A 115 22.70 -10.07 -0.89
C LEU A 115 21.38 -9.69 -1.58
N VAL A 116 20.61 -8.76 -0.98
CA VAL A 116 19.31 -8.32 -1.49
C VAL A 116 19.38 -6.93 -2.14
N ALA A 117 20.57 -6.34 -2.21
CA ALA A 117 20.77 -5.07 -2.89
C ALA A 117 20.57 -5.22 -4.39
N ASP A 118 19.72 -4.37 -4.95
CA ASP A 118 19.39 -4.32 -6.37
C ASP A 118 19.31 -2.86 -6.81
N ALA A 119 19.19 -2.61 -8.10
CA ALA A 119 19.00 -1.29 -8.70
C ALA A 119 17.52 -1.10 -9.08
N PRO A 120 16.63 -0.85 -8.13
CA PRO A 120 15.21 -0.74 -8.38
C PRO A 120 14.86 0.55 -9.12
N GLU A 121 13.98 0.44 -10.13
CA GLU A 121 13.39 1.59 -10.81
C GLU A 121 12.29 2.25 -9.98
N THR A 122 11.72 1.52 -9.02
CA THR A 122 10.60 1.96 -8.20
C THR A 122 10.75 1.53 -6.73
N ALA A 123 10.11 2.25 -5.82
CA ALA A 123 10.14 1.93 -4.39
C ALA A 123 9.27 0.71 -3.99
N PHE A 124 8.51 0.10 -4.91
CA PHE A 124 7.50 -0.93 -4.62
C PHE A 124 6.47 -0.52 -3.56
N ASN A 125 6.31 0.78 -3.37
CA ASN A 125 5.34 1.44 -2.51
C ASN A 125 5.17 2.87 -3.02
N GLU A 126 3.99 3.20 -3.53
CA GLU A 126 3.73 4.51 -4.13
C GLU A 126 3.85 5.67 -3.13
N PHE A 127 3.49 5.45 -1.88
CA PHE A 127 3.62 6.50 -0.86
C PHE A 127 5.09 6.84 -0.59
N VAL A 128 5.96 5.82 -0.54
CA VAL A 128 7.41 6.02 -0.42
C VAL A 128 7.94 6.70 -1.67
N GLN A 129 7.54 6.25 -2.86
CA GLN A 129 7.99 6.83 -4.12
C GLN A 129 7.59 8.29 -4.25
N ILE A 130 6.31 8.61 -4.06
CA ILE A 130 5.80 10.00 -4.11
C ILE A 130 6.55 10.86 -3.09
N THR A 131 6.74 10.38 -1.85
CA THR A 131 7.44 11.15 -0.83
C THR A 131 8.91 11.36 -1.20
N THR A 132 9.59 10.37 -1.76
CA THR A 132 11.00 10.50 -2.19
C THR A 132 11.13 11.47 -3.35
N GLU A 133 10.24 11.41 -4.34
CA GLU A 133 10.32 12.23 -5.55
C GLU A 133 9.78 13.65 -5.36
N THR A 134 8.72 13.84 -4.59
CA THR A 134 8.00 15.12 -4.49
C THR A 134 7.93 15.69 -3.07
N GLY A 135 8.58 15.01 -2.12
CA GLY A 135 8.62 15.40 -0.72
C GLY A 135 7.27 15.27 -0.03
N ILE A 136 7.21 15.83 1.19
CA ILE A 136 5.98 15.84 2.00
C ILE A 136 4.87 16.66 1.34
N ILE A 137 5.22 17.68 0.57
CA ILE A 137 4.25 18.53 -0.14
C ILE A 137 3.47 17.69 -1.16
N GLY A 138 4.17 16.92 -2.01
CA GLY A 138 3.52 16.04 -2.98
C GLY A 138 2.71 14.92 -2.33
N LEU A 139 3.21 14.34 -1.25
CA LEU A 139 2.45 13.36 -0.48
C LEU A 139 1.15 13.94 0.07
N LEU A 140 1.18 15.13 0.67
CA LEU A 140 -0.02 15.78 1.20
C LEU A 140 -1.03 16.13 0.10
N LEU A 141 -0.57 16.60 -1.05
CA LEU A 141 -1.43 16.82 -2.22
C LEU A 141 -2.09 15.53 -2.69
N PHE A 142 -1.30 14.46 -2.80
CA PHE A 142 -1.83 13.13 -3.17
C PHE A 142 -2.88 12.64 -2.17
N LEU A 143 -2.60 12.71 -0.87
CA LEU A 143 -3.56 12.32 0.18
C LEU A 143 -4.82 13.19 0.15
N THR A 144 -4.70 14.47 -0.19
CA THR A 144 -5.83 15.38 -0.36
C THR A 144 -6.73 14.94 -1.53
N ILE A 145 -6.14 14.55 -2.67
CA ILE A 145 -6.88 14.01 -3.82
C ILE A 145 -7.64 12.75 -3.40
N ILE A 146 -6.97 11.82 -2.72
CA ILE A 146 -7.61 10.58 -2.23
C ILE A 146 -8.75 10.90 -1.25
N PHE A 147 -8.55 11.81 -0.32
CA PHE A 147 -9.59 12.23 0.63
C PHE A 147 -10.82 12.75 -0.10
N TRP A 148 -10.63 13.65 -1.07
CA TRP A 148 -11.73 14.19 -1.86
C TRP A 148 -12.43 13.13 -2.70
N ALA A 149 -11.70 12.19 -3.31
CA ALA A 149 -12.26 11.08 -4.05
C ALA A 149 -13.19 10.22 -3.18
N PHE A 150 -12.77 9.85 -1.96
CA PHE A 150 -13.64 9.14 -1.02
C PHE A 150 -14.84 9.99 -0.54
N LYS A 151 -14.64 11.27 -0.35
CA LYS A 151 -15.72 12.18 0.06
C LYS A 151 -16.77 12.29 -1.05
N THR A 152 -16.37 12.50 -2.29
CA THR A 152 -17.26 12.60 -3.45
C THR A 152 -18.01 11.28 -3.69
N ALA A 153 -17.31 10.15 -3.59
CA ALA A 153 -17.91 8.84 -3.75
C ALA A 153 -19.11 8.60 -2.80
N ARG A 154 -19.13 9.22 -1.62
CA ARG A 154 -20.25 9.09 -0.65
C ARG A 154 -21.54 9.80 -1.10
N HIS A 155 -21.46 10.68 -2.08
CA HIS A 155 -22.63 11.40 -2.63
C HIS A 155 -23.25 10.68 -3.82
N LEU A 156 -22.65 9.59 -4.29
CA LEU A 156 -23.17 8.74 -5.35
C LEU A 156 -24.26 7.78 -4.80
N ASP A 157 -25.02 7.21 -5.71
CA ASP A 157 -25.97 6.13 -5.37
C ASP A 157 -25.27 5.00 -4.62
N ASN A 158 -25.92 4.42 -3.61
CA ASN A 158 -25.33 3.43 -2.69
C ASN A 158 -24.56 2.31 -3.38
N LYS A 159 -25.04 1.79 -4.52
CA LYS A 159 -24.37 0.72 -5.27
C LYS A 159 -23.12 1.23 -5.98
N VAL A 160 -23.20 2.41 -6.60
CA VAL A 160 -22.10 3.06 -7.28
C VAL A 160 -21.02 3.48 -6.25
N ALA A 161 -21.45 4.11 -5.16
CA ALA A 161 -20.61 4.49 -4.03
C ALA A 161 -19.81 3.29 -3.48
N ALA A 162 -20.45 2.14 -3.29
CA ALA A 162 -19.78 0.92 -2.85
C ALA A 162 -18.75 0.42 -3.85
N GLY A 163 -19.05 0.47 -5.16
CA GLY A 163 -18.12 0.11 -6.22
C GLY A 163 -16.90 1.03 -6.27
N VAL A 164 -17.13 2.34 -6.27
CA VAL A 164 -16.05 3.35 -6.32
C VAL A 164 -15.17 3.28 -5.08
N THR A 165 -15.75 3.26 -3.88
CA THR A 165 -14.98 3.18 -2.63
C THR A 165 -14.21 1.87 -2.51
N GLY A 166 -14.80 0.75 -2.94
CA GLY A 166 -14.11 -0.54 -2.99
C GLY A 166 -12.93 -0.54 -3.97
N SER A 167 -13.11 0.06 -5.16
CA SER A 167 -12.05 0.18 -6.16
C SER A 167 -10.93 1.11 -5.71
N LEU A 168 -11.25 2.26 -5.12
CA LEU A 168 -10.25 3.17 -4.53
C LEU A 168 -9.47 2.49 -3.41
N ALA A 169 -10.15 1.77 -2.52
CA ALA A 169 -9.48 1.03 -1.45
C ALA A 169 -8.58 -0.08 -1.99
N ALA A 170 -9.04 -0.84 -2.99
CA ALA A 170 -8.21 -1.85 -3.66
C ALA A 170 -6.96 -1.22 -4.27
N PHE A 171 -7.11 -0.09 -4.96
CA PHE A 171 -6.00 0.63 -5.56
C PHE A 171 -4.98 1.09 -4.50
N LEU A 172 -5.43 1.66 -3.39
CA LEU A 172 -4.56 2.12 -2.30
C LEU A 172 -3.83 0.96 -1.62
N VAL A 173 -4.52 -0.17 -1.37
CA VAL A 173 -3.88 -1.37 -0.83
C VAL A 173 -2.81 -1.88 -1.81
N PHE A 174 -3.11 -1.86 -3.11
CA PHE A 174 -2.12 -2.25 -4.13
C PHE A 174 -0.93 -1.28 -4.16
N ALA A 175 -1.17 0.02 -4.04
CA ALA A 175 -0.16 1.07 -3.97
C ALA A 175 0.80 0.92 -2.77
N CYS A 176 0.35 0.33 -1.66
CA CYS A 176 1.23 0.02 -0.52
C CYS A 176 2.28 -1.08 -0.81
N PHE A 177 2.03 -1.94 -1.81
CA PHE A 177 2.86 -3.12 -2.08
C PHE A 177 3.39 -3.20 -3.51
N SER A 178 3.10 -2.20 -4.35
CA SER A 178 3.44 -2.20 -5.76
C SER A 178 3.58 -0.75 -6.28
N TYR A 179 3.66 -0.62 -7.60
CA TYR A 179 3.88 0.64 -8.32
C TYR A 179 2.78 0.88 -9.38
N PRO A 180 1.48 1.00 -8.98
CA PRO A 180 0.39 1.14 -9.93
C PRO A 180 0.45 2.38 -10.81
N PHE A 181 1.08 3.47 -10.39
CA PHE A 181 1.22 4.68 -11.20
C PHE A 181 2.26 4.54 -12.32
N SER A 182 3.19 3.60 -12.20
CA SER A 182 4.13 3.26 -13.29
C SER A 182 3.50 2.31 -14.33
N VAL A 183 2.26 1.82 -14.10
CA VAL A 183 1.54 0.91 -14.99
C VAL A 183 0.40 1.66 -15.65
N LEU A 184 0.57 2.07 -16.93
CA LEU A 184 -0.37 2.92 -17.65
C LEU A 184 -1.85 2.48 -17.55
N PRO A 185 -2.24 1.21 -17.73
CA PRO A 185 -3.64 0.78 -17.56
C PRO A 185 -4.20 1.06 -16.17
N LEU A 186 -3.40 0.91 -15.12
CA LEU A 186 -3.83 1.17 -13.73
C LEU A 186 -3.94 2.67 -13.45
N LEU A 187 -3.04 3.47 -14.01
CA LEU A 187 -3.12 4.93 -13.94
C LEU A 187 -4.39 5.45 -14.61
N ILE A 188 -4.75 4.93 -15.80
CA ILE A 188 -5.99 5.28 -16.49
C ILE A 188 -7.21 4.90 -15.64
N LEU A 189 -7.24 3.68 -15.07
CA LEU A 189 -8.33 3.27 -14.19
C LEU A 189 -8.45 4.19 -12.98
N PHE A 190 -7.33 4.58 -12.37
CA PHE A 190 -7.34 5.52 -11.25
C PHE A 190 -7.88 6.89 -11.67
N ALA A 191 -7.46 7.43 -12.81
CA ALA A 191 -7.98 8.69 -13.33
C ALA A 191 -9.48 8.64 -13.58
N LEU A 192 -9.99 7.53 -14.13
CA LEU A 192 -11.43 7.31 -14.30
C LEU A 192 -12.20 7.23 -12.97
N LEU A 193 -11.60 6.64 -11.94
CA LEU A 193 -12.19 6.62 -10.60
C LEU A 193 -12.23 8.01 -9.95
N LEU A 194 -11.32 8.92 -10.32
CA LEU A 194 -11.34 10.30 -9.83
C LEU A 194 -12.32 11.21 -10.58
N ALA A 195 -12.69 10.84 -11.82
CA ALA A 195 -13.57 11.63 -12.69
C ALA A 195 -15.08 11.47 -12.39
N GLN A 196 -15.44 10.67 -11.39
CA GLN A 196 -16.86 10.42 -10.98
C GLN A 196 -17.34 11.42 -9.88
#